data_c2c79fdef3d839290f97d59a4f12f172
#
_entry.id   c2c79fdef3d839290f97d59a4f12f172
#
_cell.length_a   1.000
_cell.length_b   1.000
_cell.length_c   1.000
_cell.angle_alpha   90.00
_cell.angle_beta   90.00
_cell.angle_gamma   90.00
#
_symmetry.space_group_name_H-M   'P 1'
#
loop_
_entity.id
_entity.type
_entity.pdbx_description
1 polymer ?
#
loop_
_entity_poly.entity_id
_entity_poly.type
_entity_poly.pdbx_seq_one_letter_code
_entity_poly.pdbx_strand_id
1 'polypeptide(L)'
;MPGRIGTIRDAGGRIGWPAPLFPRHAHGLLNVRDLDQALENVRRLPGQAATAFDLLPGAALGDTDIVVRHPADARRVRVLATADNAGLDATGRNQLGAIVAVDSPLHLYDQLVVTYNTDAARGNKTVGSQAKSAAWNMPIGYASVSVGISEWTSRQTLPATAGGAAALPLAQRTRRYEAALRVVPYRTSHGKTTLRFTLSRRDDRSRLGSTELDVNRRDIVGYDVGIAHREKLADGALDAGFGMRGSIPALSAHPGRVNDRPAWDGRYRLFTATLAADARFRVGARRFGYRGTLRVQHAPGAAPSTEFLQIGGRYTVRGFDGNQTLAGANGWIWRNELATGAFGANEIYAALDAGRVSGAGAAEGPGRGGRTLVGTSVGVRGGYRLVGYDVALGAPLYKPALLNTAAVALDVSLTARF
;
A
#
# COMPACT_ATOMS: atom_id res chain seq x y z
N MET A 1 -24.15 -11.98 -36.92
CA MET A 1 -23.74 -10.57 -36.83
C MET A 1 -23.12 -10.35 -35.46
N PRO A 2 -22.04 -9.57 -35.29
CA PRO A 2 -21.54 -9.23 -33.99
C PRO A 2 -22.54 -8.33 -33.26
N GLY A 3 -22.84 -8.63 -31.97
CA GLY A 3 -23.75 -7.85 -31.14
C GLY A 3 -23.22 -6.44 -30.90
N ARG A 4 -24.11 -5.47 -30.77
CA ARG A 4 -23.78 -4.07 -30.44
C ARG A 4 -24.41 -3.68 -29.11
N ILE A 5 -23.85 -2.67 -28.47
CA ILE A 5 -24.42 -2.06 -27.27
C ILE A 5 -25.55 -1.12 -27.75
N GLY A 6 -26.81 -1.42 -27.39
CA GLY A 6 -27.96 -0.55 -27.63
C GLY A 6 -27.91 0.63 -26.66
N THR A 7 -28.43 0.46 -25.45
CA THR A 7 -28.43 1.47 -24.40
C THR A 7 -27.76 0.97 -23.14
N ILE A 8 -27.26 1.90 -22.31
CA ILE A 8 -26.73 1.61 -20.97
C ILE A 8 -27.63 2.34 -19.97
N ARG A 9 -28.36 1.59 -19.15
CA ARG A 9 -29.37 2.10 -18.21
C ARG A 9 -29.13 1.62 -16.79
N ASP A 10 -29.57 2.42 -15.82
CA ASP A 10 -29.66 2.03 -14.42
C ASP A 10 -31.06 1.45 -14.11
N ALA A 11 -31.12 0.34 -13.36
CA ALA A 11 -32.38 -0.26 -12.91
C ALA A 11 -32.97 0.41 -11.67
N GLY A 12 -32.45 1.55 -11.24
CA GLY A 12 -32.78 2.25 -10.00
C GLY A 12 -31.59 2.26 -9.03
N GLY A 13 -31.64 3.15 -8.02
CA GLY A 13 -30.54 3.30 -7.06
C GLY A 13 -29.28 3.97 -7.64
N ARG A 14 -29.46 4.80 -8.65
CA ARG A 14 -28.40 5.49 -9.39
C ARG A 14 -27.44 6.21 -8.43
N ILE A 15 -26.18 5.83 -8.45
CA ILE A 15 -25.12 6.48 -7.68
C ILE A 15 -24.29 7.45 -8.55
N GLY A 16 -24.46 7.41 -9.88
CA GLY A 16 -23.70 8.26 -10.77
C GLY A 16 -24.03 8.06 -12.25
N TRP A 17 -23.29 8.75 -13.10
CA TRP A 17 -23.34 8.63 -14.55
C TRP A 17 -22.50 7.43 -14.99
N PRO A 18 -23.09 6.38 -15.64
CA PRO A 18 -22.39 5.12 -15.89
C PRO A 18 -21.40 5.16 -17.07
N ALA A 19 -21.42 6.19 -17.91
CA ALA A 19 -20.56 6.25 -19.08
C ALA A 19 -19.05 6.05 -18.78
N PRO A 20 -18.46 6.64 -17.72
CA PRO A 20 -17.04 6.43 -17.41
C PRO A 20 -16.68 4.99 -17.05
N LEU A 21 -17.64 4.16 -16.66
CA LEU A 21 -17.39 2.76 -16.32
C LEU A 21 -16.98 1.93 -17.53
N PHE A 22 -17.60 2.23 -18.67
CA PHE A 22 -17.54 1.37 -19.86
C PHE A 22 -16.40 1.80 -20.79
N PRO A 23 -15.55 0.84 -21.26
CA PRO A 23 -14.55 1.12 -22.28
C PRO A 23 -15.15 1.54 -23.63
N ARG A 24 -16.36 1.10 -23.92
CA ARG A 24 -17.13 1.47 -25.13
C ARG A 24 -18.51 1.95 -24.75
N HIS A 25 -19.00 2.92 -25.51
CA HIS A 25 -20.32 3.53 -25.34
C HIS A 25 -21.39 2.85 -26.21
N ALA A 26 -22.62 3.36 -26.12
CA ALA A 26 -23.71 2.94 -26.98
C ALA A 26 -23.31 2.92 -28.47
N HIS A 27 -23.86 1.98 -29.22
CA HIS A 27 -23.55 1.67 -30.62
C HIS A 27 -22.17 1.05 -30.90
N GLY A 28 -21.32 0.85 -29.87
CA GLY A 28 -20.08 0.08 -29.96
C GLY A 28 -20.33 -1.41 -30.05
N LEU A 29 -19.32 -2.19 -30.50
CA LEU A 29 -19.40 -3.65 -30.47
C LEU A 29 -19.48 -4.15 -29.02
N LEU A 30 -20.41 -5.06 -28.75
CA LEU A 30 -20.53 -5.72 -27.45
C LEU A 30 -19.37 -6.70 -27.28
N ASN A 31 -18.55 -6.50 -26.25
CA ASN A 31 -17.42 -7.35 -25.92
C ASN A 31 -17.47 -7.72 -24.43
N VAL A 32 -17.42 -9.01 -24.14
CA VAL A 32 -17.44 -9.52 -22.76
C VAL A 32 -16.31 -8.94 -21.90
N ARG A 33 -15.12 -8.71 -22.47
CA ARG A 33 -14.00 -8.10 -21.74
C ARG A 33 -14.27 -6.65 -21.34
N ASP A 34 -15.00 -5.91 -22.17
CA ASP A 34 -15.41 -4.53 -21.87
C ASP A 34 -16.45 -4.52 -20.73
N LEU A 35 -17.36 -5.50 -20.72
CA LEU A 35 -18.32 -5.70 -19.62
C LEU A 35 -17.61 -6.10 -18.32
N ASP A 36 -16.66 -7.02 -18.37
CA ASP A 36 -15.85 -7.41 -17.22
C ASP A 36 -15.07 -6.23 -16.66
N GLN A 37 -14.53 -5.36 -17.53
CA GLN A 37 -13.85 -4.15 -17.10
C GLN A 37 -14.80 -3.17 -16.45
N ALA A 38 -15.95 -2.93 -17.04
CA ALA A 38 -16.98 -2.04 -16.49
C ALA A 38 -17.48 -2.56 -15.13
N LEU A 39 -17.69 -3.88 -15.02
CA LEU A 39 -18.10 -4.50 -13.76
C LEU A 39 -17.02 -4.38 -12.67
N GLU A 40 -15.75 -4.53 -13.02
CA GLU A 40 -14.63 -4.29 -12.10
C GLU A 40 -14.58 -2.82 -11.67
N ASN A 41 -14.78 -1.88 -12.61
CA ASN A 41 -14.82 -0.45 -12.32
C ASN A 41 -15.90 -0.08 -11.30
N VAL A 42 -17.08 -0.70 -11.36
CA VAL A 42 -18.14 -0.50 -10.37
C VAL A 42 -17.80 -1.20 -9.05
N ARG A 43 -17.46 -2.50 -9.10
CA ARG A 43 -17.25 -3.33 -7.91
C ARG A 43 -16.03 -2.95 -7.09
N ARG A 44 -15.13 -2.12 -7.62
CA ARG A 44 -14.04 -1.51 -6.83
C ARG A 44 -14.57 -0.60 -5.71
N LEU A 45 -15.79 -0.06 -5.88
CA LEU A 45 -16.51 0.66 -4.84
C LEU A 45 -17.13 -0.38 -3.90
N PRO A 46 -16.70 -0.46 -2.64
CA PRO A 46 -17.15 -1.54 -1.77
C PRO A 46 -18.66 -1.55 -1.50
N GLY A 47 -19.35 -0.40 -1.55
CA GLY A 47 -20.83 -0.34 -1.53
C GLY A 47 -21.49 -0.93 -2.78
N GLN A 48 -20.71 -1.13 -3.83
CA GLN A 48 -21.15 -1.65 -5.12
C GLN A 48 -20.60 -3.05 -5.44
N ALA A 49 -20.03 -3.74 -4.45
CA ALA A 49 -19.37 -5.04 -4.65
C ALA A 49 -20.32 -6.12 -5.24
N ALA A 50 -21.63 -6.04 -4.97
CA ALA A 50 -22.63 -6.96 -5.49
C ALA A 50 -23.37 -6.44 -6.75
N THR A 51 -22.93 -5.32 -7.35
CA THR A 51 -23.49 -4.83 -8.62
C THR A 51 -23.41 -5.89 -9.71
N ALA A 52 -24.47 -6.02 -10.50
CA ALA A 52 -24.57 -6.93 -11.64
C ALA A 52 -25.04 -6.18 -12.90
N PHE A 53 -24.76 -6.75 -14.08
CA PHE A 53 -25.28 -6.28 -15.35
C PHE A 53 -26.25 -7.31 -15.90
N ASP A 54 -27.45 -6.84 -16.26
CA ASP A 54 -28.40 -7.62 -17.05
C ASP A 54 -28.26 -7.23 -18.52
N LEU A 55 -28.24 -8.22 -19.39
CA LEU A 55 -28.20 -8.03 -20.83
C LEU A 55 -29.58 -8.34 -21.39
N LEU A 56 -30.22 -7.32 -21.94
CA LEU A 56 -31.56 -7.44 -22.52
C LEU A 56 -31.51 -7.19 -24.04
N PRO A 57 -32.44 -7.77 -24.84
CA PRO A 57 -32.56 -7.39 -26.23
C PRO A 57 -32.76 -5.89 -26.40
N GLY A 58 -32.01 -5.26 -27.29
CA GLY A 58 -32.19 -3.87 -27.64
C GLY A 58 -33.27 -3.61 -28.68
N ALA A 59 -33.47 -2.33 -29.04
CA ALA A 59 -34.54 -1.93 -29.99
C ALA A 59 -34.29 -2.36 -31.43
N ALA A 60 -33.03 -2.46 -31.88
CA ALA A 60 -32.67 -2.92 -33.21
C ALA A 60 -32.15 -4.36 -33.19
N LEU A 61 -32.26 -5.07 -34.32
CA LEU A 61 -31.74 -6.42 -34.46
C LEU A 61 -30.22 -6.44 -34.27
N GLY A 62 -29.74 -7.23 -33.29
CA GLY A 62 -28.36 -7.33 -32.93
C GLY A 62 -27.91 -6.36 -31.84
N ASP A 63 -28.79 -5.47 -31.36
CA ASP A 63 -28.51 -4.61 -30.23
C ASP A 63 -28.80 -5.32 -28.90
N THR A 64 -27.98 -4.99 -27.89
CA THR A 64 -28.12 -5.47 -26.51
C THR A 64 -28.11 -4.27 -25.57
N ASP A 65 -29.17 -4.10 -24.79
CA ASP A 65 -29.25 -3.12 -23.72
C ASP A 65 -28.58 -3.65 -22.46
N ILE A 66 -27.76 -2.82 -21.83
CA ILE A 66 -27.09 -3.13 -20.58
C ILE A 66 -27.81 -2.42 -19.45
N VAL A 67 -28.34 -3.19 -18.50
CA VAL A 67 -29.02 -2.66 -17.31
C VAL A 67 -28.12 -2.87 -16.09
N VAL A 68 -27.67 -1.77 -15.49
CA VAL A 68 -26.84 -1.80 -14.28
C VAL A 68 -27.75 -1.96 -13.07
N ARG A 69 -27.58 -3.04 -12.33
CA ARG A 69 -28.35 -3.35 -11.14
C ARG A 69 -27.50 -3.19 -9.89
N HIS A 70 -27.81 -2.17 -9.08
CA HIS A 70 -27.13 -1.86 -7.84
C HIS A 70 -27.68 -2.65 -6.65
N PRO A 71 -26.86 -2.97 -5.61
CA PRO A 71 -27.37 -3.54 -4.38
C PRO A 71 -28.33 -2.58 -3.69
N ALA A 72 -29.44 -3.11 -3.17
CA ALA A 72 -30.48 -2.30 -2.53
C ALA A 72 -30.01 -1.63 -1.21
N ASP A 73 -29.05 -2.26 -0.52
CA ASP A 73 -28.47 -1.83 0.75
C ASP A 73 -27.11 -1.15 0.61
N ALA A 74 -26.76 -0.68 -0.58
CA ALA A 74 -25.49 -0.06 -0.89
C ALA A 74 -25.25 1.22 -0.08
N ARG A 75 -24.35 1.13 0.91
CA ARG A 75 -23.91 2.31 1.66
C ARG A 75 -22.84 3.07 0.89
N ARG A 76 -23.04 4.36 0.69
CA ARG A 76 -22.07 5.25 0.02
C ARG A 76 -20.92 5.66 0.92
N VAL A 77 -21.16 5.69 2.23
CA VAL A 77 -20.15 6.08 3.23
C VAL A 77 -19.85 4.89 4.12
N ARG A 78 -18.57 4.64 4.32
CA ARG A 78 -18.07 3.62 5.24
C ARG A 78 -16.97 4.20 6.10
N VAL A 79 -16.99 3.79 7.35
CA VAL A 79 -16.01 4.18 8.35
C VAL A 79 -15.32 2.92 8.88
N LEU A 80 -13.99 2.92 8.90
CA LEU A 80 -13.19 1.94 9.62
C LEU A 80 -12.45 2.65 10.73
N ALA A 81 -12.49 2.07 11.93
CA ALA A 81 -11.59 2.44 13.02
C ALA A 81 -10.54 1.34 13.19
N THR A 82 -9.29 1.72 13.43
CA THR A 82 -8.18 0.78 13.65
C THR A 82 -7.46 1.10 14.94
N ALA A 83 -6.95 0.07 15.60
CA ALA A 83 -6.05 0.18 16.73
C ALA A 83 -4.98 -0.89 16.61
N ASP A 84 -3.72 -0.52 16.73
CA ASP A 84 -2.61 -1.45 16.63
C ASP A 84 -1.40 -0.99 17.45
N ASN A 85 -0.40 -1.86 17.59
CA ASN A 85 0.87 -1.57 18.24
C ASN A 85 2.05 -1.54 17.24
N ALA A 86 1.79 -1.12 15.99
CA ALA A 86 2.78 -1.12 14.91
C ALA A 86 3.67 0.14 14.86
N GLY A 87 3.45 1.10 15.76
CA GLY A 87 4.32 2.26 15.91
C GLY A 87 5.67 1.93 16.54
N LEU A 88 6.57 2.90 16.55
CA LEU A 88 7.90 2.81 17.16
C LEU A 88 7.86 3.37 18.59
N ASP A 89 8.68 2.83 19.49
CA ASP A 89 8.76 3.35 20.88
C ASP A 89 9.16 4.82 20.89
N ALA A 90 10.03 5.24 19.97
CA ALA A 90 10.49 6.63 19.85
C ALA A 90 9.41 7.63 19.38
N THR A 91 8.34 7.16 18.71
CA THR A 91 7.30 8.03 18.12
C THR A 91 5.86 7.63 18.50
N GLY A 92 5.71 6.74 19.47
CA GLY A 92 4.43 6.21 19.93
C GLY A 92 4.12 4.83 19.35
N ARG A 93 4.17 3.79 20.22
CA ARG A 93 3.99 2.40 19.83
C ARG A 93 2.56 2.07 19.47
N ASN A 94 1.61 2.50 20.29
CA ASN A 94 0.19 2.23 20.07
C ASN A 94 -0.39 3.27 19.12
N GLN A 95 -1.02 2.81 18.05
CA GLN A 95 -1.58 3.65 17.00
C GLN A 95 -3.10 3.53 16.97
N LEU A 96 -3.78 4.64 16.69
CA LEU A 96 -5.20 4.71 16.46
C LEU A 96 -5.43 5.30 15.06
N GLY A 97 -6.35 4.69 14.31
CA GLY A 97 -6.66 5.14 12.96
C GLY A 97 -8.14 5.24 12.68
N ALA A 98 -8.48 6.08 11.73
CA ALA A 98 -9.80 6.17 11.14
C ALA A 98 -9.69 6.30 9.63
N ILE A 99 -10.50 5.56 8.89
CA ILE A 99 -10.59 5.62 7.43
C ILE A 99 -12.04 5.88 7.07
N VAL A 100 -12.30 6.93 6.29
CA VAL A 100 -13.61 7.24 5.73
C VAL A 100 -13.53 7.09 4.22
N ALA A 101 -14.35 6.21 3.67
CA ALA A 101 -14.48 6.03 2.22
C ALA A 101 -15.86 6.47 1.77
N VAL A 102 -15.91 7.35 0.76
CA VAL A 102 -17.14 7.86 0.15
C VAL A 102 -17.19 7.39 -1.30
N ASP A 103 -18.18 6.59 -1.63
CA ASP A 103 -18.40 6.08 -2.98
C ASP A 103 -19.18 7.10 -3.81
N SER A 104 -18.67 7.41 -4.99
CA SER A 104 -19.24 8.29 -6.00
C SER A 104 -19.60 9.71 -5.51
N PRO A 105 -18.68 10.44 -4.81
CA PRO A 105 -18.98 11.79 -4.32
C PRO A 105 -19.33 12.76 -5.45
N LEU A 106 -18.70 12.63 -6.62
CA LEU A 106 -18.99 13.46 -7.80
C LEU A 106 -19.99 12.82 -8.77
N HIS A 107 -20.64 11.72 -8.38
CA HIS A 107 -21.56 10.95 -9.24
C HIS A 107 -20.92 10.41 -10.54
N LEU A 108 -19.62 10.10 -10.50
CA LEU A 108 -18.83 9.57 -11.63
C LEU A 108 -18.32 8.15 -11.37
N TYR A 109 -18.91 7.44 -10.40
CA TYR A 109 -18.37 6.19 -9.87
C TYR A 109 -16.93 6.37 -9.36
N ASP A 110 -16.62 7.56 -8.95
CA ASP A 110 -15.38 7.95 -8.30
C ASP A 110 -15.38 7.54 -6.82
N GLN A 111 -14.25 7.64 -6.16
CA GLN A 111 -14.13 7.36 -4.73
C GLN A 111 -13.22 8.38 -4.07
N LEU A 112 -13.64 8.88 -2.93
CA LEU A 112 -12.82 9.65 -2.02
C LEU A 112 -12.52 8.80 -0.77
N VAL A 113 -11.25 8.69 -0.41
CA VAL A 113 -10.79 8.04 0.81
C VAL A 113 -10.00 9.05 1.64
N VAL A 114 -10.41 9.24 2.88
CA VAL A 114 -9.70 10.08 3.87
C VAL A 114 -9.21 9.17 4.99
N THR A 115 -7.93 9.28 5.33
CA THR A 115 -7.30 8.49 6.40
C THR A 115 -6.67 9.41 7.43
N TYR A 116 -6.85 9.07 8.68
CA TYR A 116 -6.20 9.71 9.82
C TYR A 116 -5.62 8.64 10.75
N ASN A 117 -4.34 8.73 11.07
CA ASN A 117 -3.69 7.89 12.05
C ASN A 117 -2.93 8.77 13.04
N THR A 118 -2.89 8.34 14.30
CA THR A 118 -2.15 9.04 15.37
C THR A 118 -1.69 8.04 16.41
N ASP A 119 -0.63 8.36 17.12
CA ASP A 119 -0.29 7.62 18.33
C ASP A 119 -1.39 7.78 19.40
N ALA A 120 -1.53 6.77 20.25
CA ALA A 120 -2.57 6.74 21.30
C ALA A 120 -2.23 7.63 22.51
N ALA A 121 -0.96 8.00 22.70
CA ALA A 121 -0.50 8.82 23.81
C ALA A 121 -0.69 10.33 23.52
N ARG A 122 -1.92 10.71 23.19
CA ARG A 122 -2.29 12.10 22.88
C ARG A 122 -1.88 13.02 24.02
N GLY A 123 -1.20 14.12 23.69
CA GLY A 123 -0.76 15.13 24.66
C GLY A 123 0.70 14.98 25.11
N ASN A 124 1.39 13.92 24.75
CA ASN A 124 2.85 13.87 24.95
C ASN A 124 3.53 14.85 23.98
N LYS A 125 4.18 15.89 24.53
CA LYS A 125 4.85 16.93 23.74
C LYS A 125 6.21 16.47 23.19
N THR A 126 6.75 15.39 23.72
CA THR A 126 8.12 14.91 23.42
C THR A 126 8.16 13.75 22.45
N VAL A 127 7.07 12.97 22.37
CA VAL A 127 6.93 11.79 21.52
C VAL A 127 5.57 11.85 20.83
N GLY A 128 5.51 11.45 19.58
CA GLY A 128 4.25 11.34 18.87
C GLY A 128 4.41 11.12 17.37
N SER A 129 3.38 10.55 16.76
CA SER A 129 3.26 10.41 15.31
C SER A 129 1.83 10.71 14.84
N GLN A 130 1.72 11.29 13.67
CA GLN A 130 0.43 11.57 13.04
C GLN A 130 0.57 11.44 11.52
N ALA A 131 -0.39 10.77 10.89
CA ALA A 131 -0.51 10.70 9.44
C ALA A 131 -1.93 11.08 9.00
N LYS A 132 -2.02 11.86 7.95
CA LYS A 132 -3.28 12.28 7.31
C LYS A 132 -3.16 12.07 5.82
N SER A 133 -4.20 11.57 5.18
CA SER A 133 -4.24 11.53 3.72
C SER A 133 -5.66 11.71 3.21
N ALA A 134 -5.75 12.25 1.99
CA ALA A 134 -6.95 12.24 1.18
C ALA A 134 -6.57 11.81 -0.24
N ALA A 135 -7.31 10.86 -0.79
CA ALA A 135 -7.10 10.35 -2.14
C ALA A 135 -8.45 10.24 -2.86
N TRP A 136 -8.50 10.79 -4.05
CA TRP A 136 -9.64 10.67 -4.96
C TRP A 136 -9.22 9.87 -6.19
N ASN A 137 -10.09 9.01 -6.68
CA ASN A 137 -9.86 8.23 -7.89
C ASN A 137 -11.15 8.03 -8.70
N MET A 138 -11.02 7.94 -10.02
CA MET A 138 -12.12 7.79 -10.98
C MET A 138 -11.72 6.80 -12.08
N PRO A 139 -12.60 5.85 -12.46
CA PRO A 139 -12.40 4.99 -13.62
C PRO A 139 -12.77 5.72 -14.91
N ILE A 140 -12.09 5.37 -16.00
CA ILE A 140 -12.38 5.84 -17.37
C ILE A 140 -12.17 4.64 -18.30
N GLY A 141 -13.15 3.75 -18.38
CA GLY A 141 -13.02 2.50 -19.16
C GLY A 141 -11.85 1.63 -18.71
N TYR A 142 -10.89 1.40 -19.60
CA TYR A 142 -9.64 0.69 -19.30
C TYR A 142 -8.60 1.55 -18.58
N ALA A 143 -8.88 2.82 -18.35
CA ALA A 143 -8.01 3.71 -17.58
C ALA A 143 -8.62 4.06 -16.23
N SER A 144 -7.81 4.58 -15.31
CA SER A 144 -8.24 5.28 -14.12
C SER A 144 -7.26 6.36 -13.76
N VAL A 145 -7.78 7.48 -13.27
CA VAL A 145 -6.99 8.59 -12.75
C VAL A 145 -7.13 8.68 -11.24
N SER A 146 -6.08 9.11 -10.57
CA SER A 146 -6.14 9.38 -9.13
C SER A 146 -5.27 10.57 -8.77
N VAL A 147 -5.70 11.31 -7.76
CA VAL A 147 -4.94 12.38 -7.14
C VAL A 147 -4.97 12.18 -5.63
N GLY A 148 -3.89 12.54 -4.95
CA GLY A 148 -3.78 12.35 -3.52
C GLY A 148 -2.85 13.36 -2.87
N ILE A 149 -3.14 13.62 -1.60
CA ILE A 149 -2.29 14.39 -0.69
C ILE A 149 -2.12 13.59 0.59
N SER A 150 -0.90 13.58 1.12
CA SER A 150 -0.63 13.02 2.44
C SER A 150 0.34 13.91 3.22
N GLU A 151 0.17 13.89 4.53
CA GLU A 151 1.08 14.53 5.48
C GLU A 151 1.37 13.55 6.61
N TRP A 152 2.65 13.37 6.89
CA TRP A 152 3.13 12.63 8.03
C TRP A 152 3.97 13.54 8.92
N THR A 153 3.76 13.49 10.22
CA THR A 153 4.54 14.20 11.22
C THR A 153 4.98 13.24 12.32
N SER A 154 6.20 13.40 12.81
CA SER A 154 6.66 12.69 13.98
C SER A 154 7.46 13.60 14.90
N ARG A 155 7.47 13.26 16.18
CA ARG A 155 8.28 13.89 17.23
C ARG A 155 8.93 12.79 18.04
N GLN A 156 10.20 12.95 18.28
CA GLN A 156 10.97 12.08 19.17
C GLN A 156 11.97 12.92 19.95
N THR A 157 12.32 12.47 21.14
CA THR A 157 13.37 13.11 21.94
C THR A 157 14.66 12.35 21.72
N LEU A 158 15.67 13.04 21.20
CA LEU A 158 17.02 12.49 21.12
C LEU A 158 17.63 12.51 22.52
N PRO A 159 18.19 11.41 23.02
CA PRO A 159 18.79 11.37 24.36
C PRO A 159 19.98 12.32 24.45
N ALA A 160 20.23 12.81 25.65
CA ALA A 160 21.44 13.57 25.97
C ALA A 160 22.68 12.70 25.65
N THR A 161 23.69 13.30 25.03
CA THR A 161 24.96 12.61 24.76
C THR A 161 25.85 12.66 26.01
N ALA A 162 26.80 11.73 26.12
CA ALA A 162 27.73 11.63 27.25
C ALA A 162 28.59 12.88 27.47
N GLY A 163 28.53 13.88 26.59
CA GLY A 163 29.22 15.18 26.72
C GLY A 163 28.37 16.32 27.31
N GLY A 164 27.21 16.02 27.94
CA GLY A 164 26.40 17.03 28.66
C GLY A 164 25.41 17.83 27.80
N ALA A 165 25.21 17.47 26.53
CA ALA A 165 24.15 18.07 25.72
C ALA A 165 22.77 17.66 26.24
N ALA A 166 21.87 18.63 26.44
CA ALA A 166 20.49 18.35 26.85
C ALA A 166 19.73 17.49 25.82
N ALA A 167 18.74 16.74 26.29
CA ALA A 167 17.83 16.03 25.40
C ALA A 167 17.10 17.02 24.48
N LEU A 168 17.14 16.80 23.18
CA LEU A 168 16.59 17.72 22.18
C LEU A 168 15.42 17.06 21.43
N PRO A 169 14.29 17.77 21.25
CA PRO A 169 13.20 17.29 20.44
C PRO A 169 13.54 17.36 18.95
N LEU A 170 13.43 16.23 18.26
CA LEU A 170 13.48 16.14 16.81
C LEU A 170 12.06 16.02 16.27
N ALA A 171 11.63 17.01 15.48
CA ALA A 171 10.36 16.99 14.78
C ALA A 171 10.58 16.84 13.28
N GLN A 172 9.82 15.92 12.66
CA GLN A 172 9.88 15.67 11.23
C GLN A 172 8.50 15.86 10.62
N ARG A 173 8.46 16.37 9.39
CA ARG A 173 7.26 16.53 8.60
C ARG A 173 7.55 16.16 7.15
N THR A 174 6.74 15.28 6.60
CA THR A 174 6.73 14.94 5.18
C THR A 174 5.36 15.26 4.60
N ARG A 175 5.33 16.01 3.50
CA ARG A 175 4.13 16.19 2.66
C ARG A 175 4.38 15.56 1.31
N ARG A 176 3.35 14.90 0.77
CA ARG A 176 3.41 14.29 -0.55
C ARG A 176 2.12 14.58 -1.31
N TYR A 177 2.29 15.00 -2.55
CA TYR A 177 1.24 15.18 -3.55
C TYR A 177 1.48 14.16 -4.66
N GLU A 178 0.43 13.53 -5.14
CA GLU A 178 0.51 12.51 -6.17
C GLU A 178 -0.60 12.68 -7.20
N ALA A 179 -0.24 12.46 -8.47
CA ALA A 179 -1.19 12.27 -9.56
C ALA A 179 -0.79 11.00 -10.30
N ALA A 180 -1.74 10.10 -10.52
CA ALA A 180 -1.45 8.84 -11.19
C ALA A 180 -2.49 8.51 -12.26
N LEU A 181 -1.99 7.93 -13.34
CA LEU A 181 -2.74 7.30 -14.42
C LEU A 181 -2.46 5.79 -14.38
N ARG A 182 -3.51 5.00 -14.41
CA ARG A 182 -3.42 3.54 -14.55
C ARG A 182 -4.17 3.14 -15.81
N VAL A 183 -3.59 2.24 -16.60
CA VAL A 183 -4.18 1.74 -17.86
C VAL A 183 -4.10 0.21 -17.88
N VAL A 184 -5.12 -0.44 -18.39
CA VAL A 184 -5.18 -1.89 -18.59
C VAL A 184 -5.08 -2.20 -20.09
N PRO A 185 -3.86 -2.33 -20.66
CA PRO A 185 -3.67 -2.59 -22.09
C PRO A 185 -4.02 -4.02 -22.52
N TYR A 186 -4.01 -4.95 -21.57
CA TYR A 186 -4.29 -6.35 -21.84
C TYR A 186 -5.17 -6.96 -20.75
N ARG A 187 -6.23 -7.66 -21.18
CA ARG A 187 -7.16 -8.35 -20.31
C ARG A 187 -7.71 -9.60 -20.98
N THR A 188 -7.70 -10.71 -20.23
CA THR A 188 -8.37 -11.97 -20.58
C THR A 188 -9.27 -12.39 -19.42
N SER A 189 -9.89 -13.57 -19.49
CA SER A 189 -10.63 -14.18 -18.37
C SER A 189 -9.74 -14.51 -17.17
N HIS A 190 -8.47 -14.79 -17.38
CA HIS A 190 -7.52 -15.23 -16.37
C HIS A 190 -6.44 -14.17 -16.09
N GLY A 191 -5.98 -13.47 -17.13
CA GLY A 191 -4.85 -12.54 -17.05
C GLY A 191 -5.25 -11.08 -17.20
N LYS A 192 -4.54 -10.20 -16.47
CA LYS A 192 -4.66 -8.75 -16.58
C LYS A 192 -3.31 -8.08 -16.44
N THR A 193 -2.92 -7.27 -17.46
CA THR A 193 -1.75 -6.41 -17.39
C THR A 193 -2.17 -4.97 -17.10
N THR A 194 -1.48 -4.32 -16.21
CA THR A 194 -1.73 -2.93 -15.81
C THR A 194 -0.45 -2.12 -15.94
N LEU A 195 -0.51 -0.99 -16.61
CA LEU A 195 0.52 0.04 -16.61
C LEU A 195 0.14 1.12 -15.60
N ARG A 196 1.12 1.63 -14.86
CA ARG A 196 0.95 2.75 -13.93
C ARG A 196 1.99 3.81 -14.20
N PHE A 197 1.54 5.07 -14.23
CA PHE A 197 2.35 6.27 -14.31
C PHE A 197 1.98 7.16 -13.15
N THR A 198 2.94 7.55 -12.34
CA THR A 198 2.72 8.45 -11.19
C THR A 198 3.70 9.60 -11.25
N LEU A 199 3.22 10.81 -11.07
CA LEU A 199 3.99 11.99 -10.78
C LEU A 199 3.78 12.36 -9.31
N SER A 200 4.85 12.67 -8.58
CA SER A 200 4.75 13.03 -7.18
C SER A 200 5.67 14.20 -6.84
N ARG A 201 5.24 15.01 -5.85
CA ARG A 201 6.10 16.00 -5.19
C ARG A 201 6.14 15.66 -3.71
N ARG A 202 7.33 15.61 -3.14
CA ARG A 202 7.60 15.34 -1.74
C ARG A 202 8.38 16.48 -1.11
N ASP A 203 7.87 17.07 -0.01
CA ASP A 203 8.51 18.08 0.81
C ASP A 203 8.80 17.46 2.19
N ASP A 204 10.09 17.31 2.52
CA ASP A 204 10.57 16.81 3.81
C ASP A 204 11.23 17.95 4.57
N ARG A 205 10.86 18.12 5.85
CA ARG A 205 11.46 19.09 6.77
C ARG A 205 11.72 18.45 8.11
N SER A 206 12.83 18.83 8.73
CA SER A 206 13.22 18.37 10.06
C SER A 206 13.65 19.57 10.91
N ARG A 207 13.28 19.54 12.20
CA ARG A 207 13.68 20.55 13.19
C ARG A 207 14.27 19.86 14.40
N LEU A 208 15.40 20.39 14.87
CA LEU A 208 16.02 20.01 16.13
C LEU A 208 15.86 21.17 17.11
N GLY A 209 15.02 20.99 18.14
CA GLY A 209 14.57 22.10 18.97
C GLY A 209 13.81 23.14 18.14
N SER A 210 14.29 24.39 18.15
CA SER A 210 13.75 25.51 17.35
C SER A 210 14.39 25.62 15.96
N THR A 211 15.52 24.93 15.70
CA THR A 211 16.33 25.10 14.49
C THR A 211 15.90 24.13 13.39
N GLU A 212 15.64 24.64 12.19
CA GLU A 212 15.41 23.80 11.00
C GLU A 212 16.74 23.21 10.52
N LEU A 213 16.73 21.93 10.19
CA LEU A 213 17.90 21.21 9.69
C LEU A 213 17.89 21.24 8.16
N ASP A 214 18.58 22.21 7.56
CA ASP A 214 18.67 22.36 6.11
C ASP A 214 19.25 21.12 5.40
N VAL A 215 20.14 20.38 6.08
CA VAL A 215 20.71 19.12 5.56
C VAL A 215 19.66 18.04 5.31
N ASN A 216 18.52 18.13 6.02
CA ASN A 216 17.41 17.18 5.89
C ASN A 216 16.25 17.73 5.04
N ARG A 217 16.33 19.00 4.63
CA ARG A 217 15.31 19.61 3.77
C ARG A 217 15.37 19.01 2.39
N ARG A 218 14.22 18.52 1.89
CA ARG A 218 14.08 17.99 0.55
C ARG A 218 12.75 18.44 -0.03
N ASP A 219 12.77 18.91 -1.28
CA ASP A 219 11.60 19.18 -2.09
C ASP A 219 11.87 18.56 -3.47
N ILE A 220 11.38 17.34 -3.64
CA ILE A 220 11.70 16.49 -4.78
C ILE A 220 10.43 16.22 -5.58
N VAL A 221 10.47 16.52 -6.87
CA VAL A 221 9.51 16.01 -7.84
C VAL A 221 10.05 14.69 -8.42
N GLY A 222 9.22 13.67 -8.40
CA GLY A 222 9.59 12.33 -8.84
C GLY A 222 8.53 11.69 -9.72
N TYR A 223 8.93 10.65 -10.41
CA TYR A 223 8.08 9.80 -11.24
C TYR A 223 8.17 8.34 -10.78
N ASP A 224 7.11 7.59 -11.03
CA ASP A 224 7.06 6.13 -10.89
C ASP A 224 6.32 5.56 -12.10
N VAL A 225 6.98 4.66 -12.82
CA VAL A 225 6.42 3.95 -13.97
C VAL A 225 6.48 2.47 -13.67
N GLY A 226 5.38 1.76 -13.82
CA GLY A 226 5.34 0.34 -13.52
C GLY A 226 4.44 -0.44 -14.46
N ILE A 227 4.78 -1.71 -14.63
CA ILE A 227 3.96 -2.73 -15.26
C ILE A 227 3.69 -3.83 -14.22
N ALA A 228 2.48 -4.28 -14.16
CA ALA A 228 2.10 -5.43 -13.33
C ALA A 228 1.20 -6.37 -14.14
N HIS A 229 1.42 -7.65 -13.99
CA HIS A 229 0.58 -8.69 -14.57
C HIS A 229 0.07 -9.60 -13.47
N ARG A 230 -1.24 -9.82 -13.47
CA ARG A 230 -1.91 -10.79 -12.61
C ARG A 230 -2.45 -11.93 -13.46
N GLU A 231 -2.09 -13.16 -13.11
CA GLU A 231 -2.63 -14.38 -13.68
C GLU A 231 -3.42 -15.15 -12.61
N LYS A 232 -4.67 -15.49 -12.92
CA LYS A 232 -5.50 -16.34 -12.07
C LYS A 232 -5.22 -17.79 -12.42
N LEU A 233 -4.91 -18.57 -11.40
CA LEU A 233 -4.73 -20.01 -11.47
C LEU A 233 -5.97 -20.72 -10.92
N ALA A 234 -6.12 -22.01 -11.16
CA ALA A 234 -7.26 -22.79 -10.68
C ALA A 234 -7.45 -22.65 -9.15
N ASP A 235 -6.36 -22.77 -8.40
CA ASP A 235 -6.37 -22.71 -6.94
C ASP A 235 -5.59 -21.51 -6.38
N GLY A 236 -5.52 -20.40 -7.13
CA GLY A 236 -4.76 -19.25 -6.65
C GLY A 236 -4.60 -18.13 -7.65
N ALA A 237 -3.53 -17.35 -7.46
CA ALA A 237 -3.14 -16.27 -8.36
C ALA A 237 -1.63 -16.02 -8.26
N LEU A 238 -1.06 -15.52 -9.35
CA LEU A 238 0.29 -15.03 -9.44
C LEU A 238 0.26 -13.57 -9.88
N ASP A 239 0.92 -12.70 -9.14
CA ASP A 239 1.09 -11.29 -9.45
C ASP A 239 2.59 -11.00 -9.65
N ALA A 240 2.97 -10.54 -10.83
CA ALA A 240 4.32 -10.11 -11.14
C ALA A 240 4.33 -8.63 -11.49
N GLY A 241 5.25 -7.87 -10.93
CA GLY A 241 5.38 -6.44 -11.18
C GLY A 241 6.83 -6.02 -11.36
N PHE A 242 7.03 -5.05 -12.24
CA PHE A 242 8.30 -4.36 -12.40
C PHE A 242 8.04 -2.86 -12.43
N GLY A 243 8.91 -2.07 -11.80
CA GLY A 243 8.79 -0.62 -11.73
C GLY A 243 10.13 0.07 -11.79
N MET A 244 10.07 1.30 -12.28
CA MET A 244 11.17 2.25 -12.25
C MET A 244 10.65 3.55 -11.64
N ARG A 245 11.35 4.08 -10.64
CA ARG A 245 11.07 5.38 -10.06
C ARG A 245 12.33 6.21 -9.96
N GLY A 246 12.14 7.52 -9.96
CA GLY A 246 13.28 8.43 -9.88
C GLY A 246 12.82 9.87 -9.66
N SER A 247 13.79 10.76 -9.58
CA SER A 247 13.58 12.20 -9.47
C SER A 247 13.58 12.88 -10.82
N ILE A 248 12.95 14.07 -10.87
CA ILE A 248 13.01 15.05 -11.96
C ILE A 248 13.71 16.29 -11.41
N PRO A 249 15.05 16.40 -11.52
CA PRO A 249 15.83 17.47 -10.90
C PRO A 249 15.39 18.87 -11.35
N ALA A 250 15.05 19.03 -12.60
CA ALA A 250 14.61 20.32 -13.17
C ALA A 250 13.34 20.88 -12.51
N LEU A 251 12.53 20.03 -11.87
CA LEU A 251 11.31 20.41 -11.15
C LEU A 251 11.49 20.35 -9.62
N SER A 252 12.67 19.95 -9.13
CA SER A 252 12.96 19.77 -7.69
C SER A 252 13.68 21.00 -7.15
N ALA A 253 13.10 21.64 -6.12
CA ALA A 253 13.66 22.86 -5.56
C ALA A 253 14.83 22.58 -4.60
N HIS A 254 14.72 21.50 -3.79
CA HIS A 254 15.74 21.11 -2.80
C HIS A 254 15.95 19.60 -2.86
N PRO A 255 16.83 19.11 -3.75
CA PRO A 255 17.03 17.66 -3.90
C PRO A 255 17.68 17.01 -2.66
N GLY A 256 18.29 17.79 -1.76
CA GLY A 256 18.99 17.30 -0.57
C GLY A 256 20.37 16.76 -0.89
N ARG A 257 21.05 16.24 0.13
CA ARG A 257 22.38 15.61 -0.01
C ARG A 257 22.21 14.07 -0.03
N VAL A 258 23.10 13.39 -0.72
CA VAL A 258 23.20 11.94 -0.73
C VAL A 258 24.63 11.54 -0.42
N ASN A 259 24.81 10.70 0.58
CA ASN A 259 26.11 10.16 0.99
C ASN A 259 27.17 11.26 1.18
N ASP A 260 26.80 12.36 1.90
CA ASP A 260 27.66 13.50 2.19
C ASP A 260 28.31 14.17 0.99
N ARG A 261 27.79 13.91 -0.21
CA ARG A 261 28.26 14.54 -1.45
C ARG A 261 27.67 15.95 -1.55
N PRO A 262 28.50 17.03 -1.43
CA PRO A 262 28.00 18.41 -1.52
C PRO A 262 27.50 18.76 -2.93
N ALA A 263 27.93 18.04 -3.98
CA ALA A 263 27.61 18.28 -5.37
C ALA A 263 26.61 17.26 -5.97
N TRP A 264 25.70 16.70 -5.16
CA TRP A 264 24.65 15.84 -5.72
C TRP A 264 23.60 16.67 -6.43
N ASP A 265 23.35 16.33 -7.69
CA ASP A 265 22.44 17.04 -8.59
C ASP A 265 20.96 16.65 -8.41
N GLY A 266 20.64 15.84 -7.40
CA GLY A 266 19.29 15.37 -7.10
C GLY A 266 18.81 14.22 -7.98
N ARG A 267 19.63 13.68 -8.87
CA ARG A 267 19.25 12.55 -9.71
C ARG A 267 19.35 11.23 -8.96
N TYR A 268 18.27 10.49 -8.94
CA TYR A 268 18.30 9.07 -8.56
C TYR A 268 17.37 8.27 -9.44
N ARG A 269 17.64 6.99 -9.52
CA ARG A 269 16.82 5.99 -10.19
C ARG A 269 16.83 4.71 -9.40
N LEU A 270 15.64 4.10 -9.27
CA LEU A 270 15.45 2.84 -8.59
C LEU A 270 14.63 1.92 -9.47
N PHE A 271 15.03 0.66 -9.53
CA PHE A 271 14.25 -0.42 -10.11
C PHE A 271 13.66 -1.28 -9.01
N THR A 272 12.43 -1.68 -9.18
CA THR A 272 11.72 -2.55 -8.25
C THR A 272 11.12 -3.72 -8.98
N ALA A 273 11.20 -4.92 -8.40
CA ALA A 273 10.47 -6.08 -8.86
C ALA A 273 9.66 -6.67 -7.70
N THR A 274 8.48 -7.17 -8.01
CA THR A 274 7.61 -7.81 -7.03
C THR A 274 7.03 -9.08 -7.65
N LEU A 275 7.06 -10.18 -6.90
CA LEU A 275 6.37 -11.41 -7.23
C LEU A 275 5.53 -11.80 -6.02
N ALA A 276 4.22 -11.97 -6.21
CA ALA A 276 3.33 -12.45 -5.16
C ALA A 276 2.55 -13.67 -5.67
N ALA A 277 2.40 -14.67 -4.82
CA ALA A 277 1.68 -15.89 -5.10
C ALA A 277 0.70 -16.18 -3.96
N ASP A 278 -0.54 -16.43 -4.32
CA ASP A 278 -1.55 -17.00 -3.44
C ASP A 278 -1.89 -18.40 -3.96
N ALA A 279 -1.91 -19.40 -3.09
CA ALA A 279 -2.28 -20.77 -3.45
C ALA A 279 -3.13 -21.40 -2.36
N ARG A 280 -4.11 -22.18 -2.75
CA ARG A 280 -4.96 -22.99 -1.86
C ARG A 280 -4.76 -24.45 -2.17
N PHE A 281 -4.56 -25.26 -1.15
CA PHE A 281 -4.37 -26.69 -1.31
C PHE A 281 -4.91 -27.46 -0.12
N ARG A 282 -4.99 -28.77 -0.25
CA ARG A 282 -5.44 -29.66 0.81
C ARG A 282 -4.33 -30.63 1.20
N VAL A 283 -4.23 -30.89 2.51
CA VAL A 283 -3.41 -31.96 3.05
C VAL A 283 -4.33 -32.79 3.96
N GLY A 284 -4.64 -34.00 3.51
CA GLY A 284 -5.71 -34.80 4.13
C GLY A 284 -7.04 -34.08 4.10
N ALA A 285 -7.71 -34.00 5.24
CA ALA A 285 -9.00 -33.31 5.38
C ALA A 285 -8.88 -31.77 5.54
N ARG A 286 -7.69 -31.24 5.78
CA ARG A 286 -7.49 -29.83 6.07
C ARG A 286 -7.16 -29.01 4.82
N ARG A 287 -7.71 -27.80 4.76
CA ARG A 287 -7.42 -26.80 3.74
C ARG A 287 -6.36 -25.84 4.24
N PHE A 288 -5.38 -25.56 3.40
CA PHE A 288 -4.33 -24.60 3.64
C PHE A 288 -4.36 -23.50 2.59
N GLY A 289 -4.03 -22.28 3.01
CA GLY A 289 -3.72 -21.16 2.14
C GLY A 289 -2.26 -20.78 2.30
N TYR A 290 -1.53 -20.74 1.20
CA TYR A 290 -0.18 -20.19 1.15
C TYR A 290 -0.20 -18.81 0.55
N ARG A 291 0.57 -17.89 1.11
CA ARG A 291 0.83 -16.56 0.56
C ARG A 291 2.31 -16.27 0.60
N GLY A 292 2.91 -16.07 -0.57
CA GLY A 292 4.30 -15.69 -0.74
C GLY A 292 4.44 -14.32 -1.38
N THR A 293 5.43 -13.53 -0.98
CA THR A 293 5.76 -12.25 -1.64
C THR A 293 7.26 -12.05 -1.63
N LEU A 294 7.85 -11.85 -2.81
CA LEU A 294 9.22 -11.41 -3.01
C LEU A 294 9.20 -9.98 -3.54
N ARG A 295 9.94 -9.10 -2.87
CA ARG A 295 10.18 -7.71 -3.31
C ARG A 295 11.68 -7.49 -3.46
N VAL A 296 12.10 -6.89 -4.57
CA VAL A 296 13.49 -6.58 -4.86
C VAL A 296 13.59 -5.10 -5.19
N GLN A 297 14.64 -4.45 -4.72
CA GLN A 297 14.97 -3.07 -5.06
C GLN A 297 16.42 -2.97 -5.48
N HIS A 298 16.70 -2.24 -6.55
CA HIS A 298 18.04 -1.96 -7.06
C HIS A 298 18.18 -0.48 -7.42
N ALA A 299 19.21 0.15 -6.86
CA ALA A 299 19.66 1.50 -7.19
C ALA A 299 21.01 1.39 -7.93
N PRO A 300 21.08 1.69 -9.23
CA PRO A 300 22.34 1.62 -9.98
C PRO A 300 23.32 2.74 -9.59
N GLY A 301 22.86 3.77 -8.90
CA GLY A 301 23.63 4.91 -8.44
C GLY A 301 23.23 5.39 -7.05
N ALA A 302 23.64 6.60 -6.71
CA ALA A 302 23.29 7.24 -5.45
C ALA A 302 21.77 7.45 -5.35
N ALA A 303 21.19 7.17 -4.18
CA ALA A 303 19.79 7.39 -3.86
C ALA A 303 19.66 8.05 -2.48
N PRO A 304 18.66 8.91 -2.25
CA PRO A 304 18.44 9.49 -0.94
C PRO A 304 17.99 8.41 0.07
N SER A 305 18.37 8.55 1.33
CA SER A 305 18.04 7.60 2.39
C SER A 305 16.53 7.36 2.56
N THR A 306 15.70 8.32 2.17
CA THR A 306 14.24 8.20 2.14
C THR A 306 13.70 7.17 1.14
N GLU A 307 14.54 6.75 0.19
CA GLU A 307 14.24 5.73 -0.82
C GLU A 307 14.86 4.36 -0.51
N PHE A 308 15.58 4.25 0.60
CA PHE A 308 16.20 2.98 0.99
C PHE A 308 15.15 1.92 1.35
N LEU A 309 15.43 0.70 0.96
CA LEU A 309 14.69 -0.46 1.42
C LEU A 309 15.02 -0.69 2.90
N GLN A 310 14.00 -0.74 3.74
CA GLN A 310 14.14 -1.03 5.17
C GLN A 310 13.60 -2.42 5.48
N ILE A 311 14.30 -3.16 6.35
CA ILE A 311 13.90 -4.49 6.82
C ILE A 311 14.03 -4.58 8.34
N GLY A 312 13.16 -5.39 8.97
CA GLY A 312 13.12 -5.60 10.43
C GLY A 312 11.89 -4.95 11.05
N GLY A 313 10.74 -5.59 10.87
CA GLY A 313 9.45 -5.15 11.45
C GLY A 313 8.27 -5.86 10.81
N ARG A 314 7.11 -5.71 11.40
CA ARG A 314 5.83 -6.36 11.03
C ARG A 314 5.54 -6.40 9.52
N TYR A 315 5.86 -5.34 8.80
CA TYR A 315 5.51 -5.17 7.38
C TYR A 315 6.61 -5.64 6.42
N THR A 316 7.77 -6.04 6.94
CA THR A 316 8.92 -6.47 6.12
C THR A 316 9.39 -7.87 6.50
N VAL A 317 10.23 -8.02 7.52
CA VAL A 317 10.65 -9.30 8.09
C VAL A 317 10.03 -9.39 9.47
N ARG A 318 8.99 -10.22 9.64
CA ARG A 318 8.29 -10.40 10.93
C ARG A 318 9.23 -11.03 11.98
N GLY A 319 8.88 -10.90 13.25
CA GLY A 319 9.71 -11.37 14.36
C GLY A 319 10.65 -10.31 14.93
N PHE A 320 10.65 -9.09 14.37
CA PHE A 320 11.40 -7.94 14.84
C PHE A 320 10.44 -6.86 15.31
N ASP A 321 10.77 -6.14 16.40
CA ASP A 321 9.93 -5.09 17.00
C ASP A 321 9.85 -3.78 16.20
N GLY A 322 10.70 -3.63 15.17
CA GLY A 322 10.71 -2.46 14.29
C GLY A 322 11.47 -1.25 14.83
N ASN A 323 11.90 -1.23 16.10
CA ASN A 323 12.58 -0.08 16.71
C ASN A 323 13.96 0.17 16.08
N GLN A 324 14.65 -0.90 15.69
CA GLN A 324 15.85 -0.83 14.87
C GLN A 324 15.64 -1.62 13.58
N THR A 325 15.99 -1.01 12.46
CA THR A 325 15.86 -1.60 11.14
C THR A 325 17.20 -1.58 10.42
N LEU A 326 17.38 -2.49 9.49
CA LEU A 326 18.45 -2.40 8.50
C LEU A 326 17.91 -1.69 7.27
N ALA A 327 18.69 -0.77 6.71
CA ALA A 327 18.31 0.00 5.53
C ALA A 327 19.42 -0.02 4.48
N GLY A 328 19.08 -0.01 3.20
CA GLY A 328 20.05 0.08 2.11
C GLY A 328 19.40 0.46 0.79
N ALA A 329 20.19 1.01 -0.11
CA ALA A 329 19.72 1.41 -1.43
C ALA A 329 19.27 0.21 -2.28
N ASN A 330 19.88 -0.96 -2.04
CA ASN A 330 19.57 -2.23 -2.70
C ASN A 330 19.11 -3.25 -1.68
N GLY A 331 18.32 -4.22 -2.12
CA GLY A 331 17.96 -5.34 -1.27
C GLY A 331 16.76 -6.13 -1.76
N TRP A 332 16.37 -7.10 -0.97
CA TRP A 332 15.19 -7.91 -1.19
C TRP A 332 14.51 -8.29 0.13
N ILE A 333 13.22 -8.59 0.06
CA ILE A 333 12.37 -9.08 1.15
C ILE A 333 11.57 -10.24 0.60
N TRP A 334 11.65 -11.39 1.25
CA TRP A 334 10.86 -12.58 0.95
C TRP A 334 10.00 -12.92 2.16
N ARG A 335 8.70 -12.83 1.99
CA ARG A 335 7.70 -13.12 3.02
C ARG A 335 6.91 -14.34 2.63
N ASN A 336 6.69 -15.22 3.61
CA ASN A 336 5.92 -16.44 3.42
C ASN A 336 4.96 -16.63 4.58
N GLU A 337 3.77 -17.09 4.26
CA GLU A 337 2.72 -17.36 5.24
C GLU A 337 1.93 -18.58 4.82
N LEU A 338 1.74 -19.50 5.75
CA LEU A 338 0.87 -20.64 5.63
C LEU A 338 -0.24 -20.53 6.67
N ALA A 339 -1.50 -20.53 6.21
CA ALA A 339 -2.67 -20.38 7.06
C ALA A 339 -3.62 -21.58 6.91
N THR A 340 -4.34 -21.88 7.96
CA THR A 340 -5.42 -22.88 7.94
C THR A 340 -6.57 -22.44 8.86
N GLY A 341 -7.79 -22.89 8.56
CA GLY A 341 -8.94 -22.66 9.43
C GLY A 341 -8.73 -23.30 10.81
N ALA A 342 -9.09 -22.58 11.86
CA ALA A 342 -9.00 -23.05 13.23
C ALA A 342 -10.39 -23.40 13.78
N PHE A 343 -11.12 -22.41 14.28
CA PHE A 343 -12.46 -22.57 14.85
C PHE A 343 -13.38 -21.44 14.33
N GLY A 344 -14.56 -21.80 13.88
CA GLY A 344 -15.49 -20.83 13.26
C GLY A 344 -14.86 -20.18 12.02
N ALA A 345 -14.90 -18.85 11.97
CA ALA A 345 -14.34 -18.04 10.89
C ALA A 345 -12.88 -17.61 11.15
N ASN A 346 -12.22 -18.19 12.14
CA ASN A 346 -10.85 -17.83 12.51
C ASN A 346 -9.83 -18.68 11.77
N GLU A 347 -8.66 -18.09 11.50
CA GLU A 347 -7.51 -18.73 10.90
C GLU A 347 -6.32 -18.66 11.85
N ILE A 348 -5.56 -19.75 11.92
CA ILE A 348 -4.20 -19.73 12.48
C ILE A 348 -3.22 -19.69 11.31
N TYR A 349 -2.11 -19.01 11.53
CA TYR A 349 -1.05 -18.94 10.51
C TYR A 349 0.33 -19.02 11.13
N ALA A 350 1.26 -19.50 10.32
CA ALA A 350 2.69 -19.45 10.57
C ALA A 350 3.39 -18.72 9.43
N ALA A 351 4.42 -17.98 9.76
CA ALA A 351 5.17 -17.20 8.79
C ALA A 351 6.67 -17.37 8.96
N LEU A 352 7.40 -17.37 7.86
CA LEU A 352 8.85 -17.36 7.79
C LEU A 352 9.28 -16.33 6.76
N ASP A 353 9.96 -15.29 7.20
CA ASP A 353 10.37 -14.17 6.37
C ASP A 353 11.89 -14.02 6.40
N ALA A 354 12.45 -13.59 5.27
CA ALA A 354 13.85 -13.24 5.15
C ALA A 354 14.02 -11.93 4.37
N GLY A 355 15.09 -11.21 4.64
CA GLY A 355 15.42 -10.00 3.90
C GLY A 355 16.90 -9.67 4.01
N ARG A 356 17.39 -8.98 2.98
CA ARG A 356 18.78 -8.51 2.92
C ARG A 356 18.81 -7.13 2.29
N VAL A 357 19.66 -6.27 2.84
CA VAL A 357 19.95 -4.94 2.29
C VAL A 357 21.44 -4.83 1.94
N SER A 358 21.75 -3.97 0.97
CA SER A 358 23.12 -3.73 0.51
C SER A 358 23.24 -2.35 -0.12
N GLY A 359 24.45 -1.95 -0.50
CA GLY A 359 24.74 -0.63 -1.07
C GLY A 359 24.81 0.45 0.00
N ALA A 360 24.54 1.69 -0.39
CA ALA A 360 24.56 2.83 0.52
C ALA A 360 23.58 2.63 1.69
N GLY A 361 23.96 3.05 2.87
CA GLY A 361 23.22 2.89 4.13
C GLY A 361 23.39 1.55 4.81
N ALA A 362 23.69 0.47 4.08
CA ALA A 362 23.77 -0.88 4.64
C ALA A 362 25.03 -1.15 5.48
N ALA A 363 26.05 -0.33 5.37
CA ALA A 363 27.30 -0.45 6.14
C ALA A 363 27.32 0.40 7.41
N GLU A 364 26.28 1.21 7.65
CA GLU A 364 26.19 2.15 8.78
C GLU A 364 25.30 1.59 9.89
N GLY A 365 25.53 2.04 11.12
CA GLY A 365 24.75 1.66 12.29
C GLY A 365 24.71 0.15 12.54
N PRO A 366 23.55 -0.42 12.84
CA PRO A 366 23.38 -1.86 13.11
C PRO A 366 23.79 -2.78 11.94
N GLY A 367 23.85 -2.25 10.71
CA GLY A 367 24.23 -2.97 9.51
C GLY A 367 25.72 -3.35 9.42
N ARG A 368 26.60 -2.77 10.26
CA ARG A 368 28.05 -3.09 10.25
C ARG A 368 28.35 -4.55 10.55
N GLY A 369 27.54 -5.21 11.39
CA GLY A 369 27.71 -6.62 11.77
C GLY A 369 27.05 -7.62 10.83
N GLY A 370 26.40 -7.18 9.76
CA GLY A 370 25.65 -8.02 8.82
C GLY A 370 24.49 -7.28 8.16
N ARG A 371 23.93 -7.88 7.12
CA ARG A 371 22.93 -7.22 6.24
C ARG A 371 21.67 -8.03 6.03
N THR A 372 21.54 -9.16 6.73
CA THR A 372 20.46 -10.13 6.54
C THR A 372 19.68 -10.28 7.82
N LEU A 373 18.36 -10.38 7.70
CA LEU A 373 17.43 -10.74 8.77
C LEU A 373 16.63 -11.96 8.33
N VAL A 374 16.39 -12.87 9.28
CA VAL A 374 15.42 -13.97 9.15
C VAL A 374 14.57 -13.96 10.41
N GLY A 375 13.25 -14.03 10.25
CA GLY A 375 12.34 -14.05 11.39
C GLY A 375 11.12 -14.91 11.11
N THR A 376 10.45 -15.29 12.18
CA THR A 376 9.26 -16.13 12.15
C THR A 376 8.14 -15.48 12.94
N SER A 377 6.90 -15.84 12.65
CA SER A 377 5.76 -15.51 13.50
C SER A 377 4.67 -16.56 13.40
N VAL A 378 3.93 -16.71 14.49
CA VAL A 378 2.69 -17.50 14.53
C VAL A 378 1.58 -16.60 15.03
N GLY A 379 0.38 -16.71 14.45
CA GLY A 379 -0.71 -15.81 14.80
C GLY A 379 -2.07 -16.41 14.56
N VAL A 380 -3.07 -15.72 15.09
CA VAL A 380 -4.48 -15.99 14.87
C VAL A 380 -5.16 -14.72 14.40
N ARG A 381 -5.98 -14.84 13.36
CA ARG A 381 -6.80 -13.75 12.87
C ARG A 381 -8.23 -14.21 12.63
N GLY A 382 -9.14 -13.27 12.78
CA GLY A 382 -10.54 -13.55 12.60
C GLY A 382 -11.40 -12.32 12.78
N GLY A 383 -12.70 -12.55 13.02
CA GLY A 383 -13.63 -11.47 13.26
C GLY A 383 -14.79 -11.92 14.15
N TYR A 384 -15.29 -10.97 14.92
CA TYR A 384 -16.50 -11.13 15.69
C TYR A 384 -17.39 -9.89 15.52
N ARG A 385 -18.59 -10.10 14.95
CA ARG A 385 -19.51 -9.00 14.58
C ARG A 385 -18.82 -7.96 13.67
N LEU A 386 -18.68 -6.72 14.15
CA LEU A 386 -18.09 -5.60 13.42
C LEU A 386 -16.56 -5.50 13.59
N VAL A 387 -15.97 -6.30 14.49
CA VAL A 387 -14.56 -6.21 14.86
C VAL A 387 -13.78 -7.35 14.24
N GLY A 388 -12.76 -7.02 13.45
CA GLY A 388 -11.72 -7.92 12.99
C GLY A 388 -10.50 -7.79 13.90
N TYR A 389 -9.75 -8.88 14.07
CA TYR A 389 -8.52 -8.91 14.85
C TYR A 389 -7.44 -9.74 14.17
N ASP A 390 -6.19 -9.40 14.46
CA ASP A 390 -5.00 -10.16 14.12
C ASP A 390 -4.01 -10.03 15.27
N VAL A 391 -3.63 -11.15 15.86
CA VAL A 391 -2.68 -11.23 16.98
C VAL A 391 -1.61 -12.24 16.63
N ALA A 392 -0.35 -11.83 16.72
CA ALA A 392 0.79 -12.69 16.40
C ALA A 392 1.92 -12.54 17.40
N LEU A 393 2.65 -13.62 17.60
CA LEU A 393 3.92 -13.67 18.29
C LEU A 393 5.00 -13.97 17.26
N GLY A 394 6.05 -13.17 17.25
CA GLY A 394 7.17 -13.34 16.34
C GLY A 394 8.50 -13.36 17.08
N ALA A 395 9.49 -14.01 16.49
CA ALA A 395 10.85 -14.09 17.02
C ALA A 395 11.89 -13.94 15.91
N PRO A 396 13.02 -13.24 16.17
CA PRO A 396 14.16 -13.21 15.25
C PRO A 396 14.85 -14.56 15.24
N LEU A 397 15.07 -15.14 14.05
CA LEU A 397 15.83 -16.37 13.88
C LEU A 397 17.30 -16.09 13.54
N TYR A 398 17.55 -15.04 12.77
CA TYR A 398 18.88 -14.58 12.42
C TYR A 398 18.93 -13.05 12.34
N LYS A 399 19.90 -12.45 13.01
CA LYS A 399 20.15 -11.01 13.00
C LYS A 399 21.64 -10.69 13.19
N PRO A 400 22.12 -9.53 12.73
CA PRO A 400 23.45 -9.02 13.10
C PRO A 400 23.57 -8.80 14.61
N ALA A 401 24.77 -9.02 15.15
CA ALA A 401 25.05 -8.89 16.59
C ALA A 401 24.72 -7.47 17.13
N LEU A 402 24.95 -6.43 16.32
CA LEU A 402 24.71 -5.03 16.71
C LEU A 402 23.23 -4.58 16.59
N LEU A 403 22.35 -5.39 16.02
CA LEU A 403 20.93 -5.06 15.94
C LEU A 403 20.24 -5.42 17.26
N ASN A 404 19.75 -4.41 17.96
CA ASN A 404 18.94 -4.62 19.15
C ASN A 404 17.47 -4.78 18.75
N THR A 405 16.85 -5.85 19.22
CA THR A 405 15.42 -6.14 19.05
C THR A 405 14.95 -7.04 20.18
N ALA A 406 13.67 -7.01 20.48
CA ALA A 406 13.07 -7.90 21.45
C ALA A 406 13.27 -9.38 21.07
N ALA A 407 13.44 -10.26 22.05
CA ALA A 407 13.51 -11.71 21.80
C ALA A 407 12.19 -12.27 21.25
N VAL A 408 11.08 -11.68 21.66
CA VAL A 408 9.72 -11.97 21.16
C VAL A 408 9.00 -10.65 20.92
N ALA A 409 8.44 -10.47 19.73
CA ALA A 409 7.59 -9.35 19.35
C ALA A 409 6.12 -9.79 19.39
N LEU A 410 5.28 -9.04 20.10
CA LEU A 410 3.83 -9.20 20.06
C LEU A 410 3.24 -8.17 19.08
N ASP A 411 2.54 -8.65 18.08
CA ASP A 411 1.81 -7.85 17.11
C ASP A 411 0.30 -7.96 17.35
N VAL A 412 -0.37 -6.84 17.55
CA VAL A 412 -1.83 -6.75 17.73
C VAL A 412 -2.39 -5.75 16.72
N SER A 413 -3.48 -6.11 16.07
CA SER A 413 -4.25 -5.22 15.20
C SER A 413 -5.75 -5.49 15.37
N LEU A 414 -6.50 -4.43 15.57
CA LEU A 414 -7.96 -4.44 15.68
C LEU A 414 -8.54 -3.53 14.59
N THR A 415 -9.63 -3.94 13.99
CA THR A 415 -10.35 -3.14 12.98
C THR A 415 -11.85 -3.23 13.25
N ALA A 416 -12.52 -2.10 13.42
CA ALA A 416 -13.97 -2.03 13.52
C ALA A 416 -14.56 -1.39 12.25
N ARG A 417 -15.66 -1.95 11.73
CA ARG A 417 -16.34 -1.53 10.50
C ARG A 417 -17.73 -1.01 10.83
N PHE A 418 -18.09 0.19 10.27
CA PHE A 418 -19.36 0.86 10.48
C PHE A 418 -20.04 1.22 9.16
#